data_4bc36a0e57eff52ebe6d1120e6f6093c
#
_entry.id   4bc36a0e57eff52ebe6d1120e6f6093c
#
_cell.length_a   1.000
_cell.length_b   1.000
_cell.length_c   1.000
_cell.angle_alpha   90.00
_cell.angle_beta   90.00
_cell.angle_gamma   90.00
#
_symmetry.space_group_name_H-M   'P 1'
#
loop_
_entity.id
_entity.type
_entity.pdbx_description
1 polymer ?
#
loop_
_entity_poly.entity_id
_entity_poly.type
_entity_poly.pdbx_seq_one_letter_code
_entity_poly.pdbx_strand_id
1 'polypeptide(L)' 'MDALLEILKDMHEDIDFDTYETLVDDKIIDSFDVITLVAEIDDRMGVSIPPEEIIPENFNSYKALSELIERLEDE' A
#
# COMPACT_ATOMS: atom_id res chain seq x y z
N MET A 1 15.41 5.61 3.30
CA MET A 1 14.31 5.54 2.33
C MET A 1 13.20 4.66 2.85
N ASP A 2 11.98 5.01 2.53
CA ASP A 2 10.80 4.29 3.01
C ASP A 2 10.60 3.01 2.19
N ALA A 3 10.60 1.86 2.87
CA ALA A 3 10.43 0.57 2.20
C ALA A 3 9.08 0.49 1.47
N LEU A 4 8.03 1.08 2.06
CA LEU A 4 6.72 1.10 1.42
C LEU A 4 6.75 1.86 0.10
N LEU A 5 7.40 3.01 0.09
CA LEU A 5 7.51 3.80 -1.13
C LEU A 5 8.29 3.04 -2.22
N GLU A 6 9.34 2.34 -1.82
CA GLU A 6 10.11 1.51 -2.75
C GLU A 6 9.26 0.40 -3.37
N ILE A 7 8.43 -0.26 -2.56
CA ILE A 7 7.52 -1.29 -3.05
C ILE A 7 6.55 -0.70 -4.08
N LEU A 8 5.95 0.44 -3.75
CA LEU A 8 5.00 1.10 -4.64
C LEU A 8 5.64 1.53 -5.96
N LYS A 9 6.84 2.07 -5.89
CA LYS A 9 7.55 2.51 -7.10
C LYS A 9 8.02 1.36 -7.96
N ASP A 10 8.32 0.22 -7.36
CA ASP A 10 8.64 -0.98 -8.12
C ASP A 10 7.44 -1.47 -8.93
N MET A 11 6.24 -1.23 -8.43
CA MET A 11 5.01 -1.62 -9.13
C MET A 11 4.60 -0.60 -10.20
N HIS A 12 4.74 0.69 -9.91
CA HIS A 12 4.31 1.78 -10.80
C HIS A 12 5.31 2.93 -10.71
N GLU A 13 6.33 2.92 -11.56
CA GLU A 13 7.42 3.88 -11.52
C GLU A 13 7.02 5.32 -11.83
N ASP A 14 5.99 5.49 -12.64
CA ASP A 14 5.60 6.80 -13.17
C ASP A 14 4.50 7.49 -12.34
N ILE A 15 4.15 6.96 -11.18
CA ILE A 15 3.14 7.53 -10.31
C ILE A 15 3.80 8.30 -9.18
N ASP A 16 3.29 9.51 -8.91
CA ASP A 16 3.71 10.30 -7.77
C ASP A 16 2.88 9.91 -6.55
N PHE A 17 3.36 8.93 -5.80
CA PHE A 17 2.64 8.39 -4.66
C PHE A 17 2.51 9.39 -3.51
N ASP A 18 3.37 10.40 -3.45
CA ASP A 18 3.30 11.41 -2.40
C ASP A 18 2.05 12.28 -2.50
N THR A 19 1.52 12.47 -3.71
CA THR A 19 0.38 13.34 -3.95
C THR A 19 -0.87 12.64 -4.44
N TYR A 20 -0.76 11.40 -4.90
CA TYR A 20 -1.90 10.66 -5.46
C TYR A 20 -2.76 10.10 -4.34
N GLU A 21 -4.06 10.39 -4.34
CA GLU A 21 -4.96 10.02 -3.25
C GLU A 21 -6.09 9.08 -3.65
N THR A 22 -6.19 8.70 -4.92
CA THR A 22 -7.25 7.84 -5.41
C THR A 22 -6.70 6.68 -6.25
N LEU A 23 -5.64 6.04 -5.74
CA LEU A 23 -4.96 4.96 -6.47
C LEU A 23 -5.90 3.82 -6.83
N VAL A 24 -6.75 3.39 -5.90
CA VAL A 24 -7.69 2.30 -6.13
C VAL A 24 -8.88 2.79 -6.94
N ASP A 25 -9.41 3.96 -6.61
CA ASP A 25 -10.58 4.52 -7.29
C ASP A 25 -10.30 4.78 -8.77
N ASP A 26 -9.09 5.20 -9.10
CA ASP A 26 -8.68 5.45 -10.49
C ASP A 26 -8.12 4.21 -11.17
N LYS A 27 -8.11 3.08 -10.48
CA LYS A 27 -7.61 1.80 -10.98
C LYS A 27 -6.14 1.80 -11.34
N ILE A 28 -5.37 2.69 -10.74
CA ILE A 28 -3.90 2.63 -10.81
C ILE A 28 -3.44 1.36 -10.10
N ILE A 29 -4.04 1.09 -8.93
CA ILE A 29 -3.83 -0.16 -8.19
C ILE A 29 -5.15 -0.93 -8.24
N ASP A 30 -5.17 -2.07 -8.91
CA ASP A 30 -6.34 -2.92 -8.96
C ASP A 30 -6.27 -4.01 -7.88
N SER A 31 -7.24 -4.92 -7.84
CA SER A 31 -7.29 -5.96 -6.82
C SER A 31 -6.09 -6.89 -6.89
N PHE A 32 -5.56 -7.13 -8.07
CA PHE A 32 -4.36 -7.96 -8.23
C PHE A 32 -3.14 -7.26 -7.63
N ASP A 33 -3.01 -5.97 -7.88
CA ASP A 33 -1.92 -5.18 -7.32
C ASP A 33 -2.01 -5.10 -5.79
N VAL A 34 -3.23 -5.02 -5.24
CA VAL A 34 -3.44 -5.02 -3.80
C VAL A 34 -2.90 -6.31 -3.18
N ILE A 35 -3.19 -7.46 -3.80
CA ILE A 35 -2.70 -8.75 -3.31
C ILE A 35 -1.18 -8.78 -3.36
N THR A 36 -0.58 -8.32 -4.45
CA THR A 36 0.87 -8.25 -4.59
C THR A 36 1.48 -7.34 -3.53
N LEU A 37 0.85 -6.18 -3.32
CA LEU A 37 1.32 -5.21 -2.35
C LEU A 37 1.29 -5.78 -0.92
N VAL A 38 0.21 -6.46 -0.56
CA VAL A 38 0.10 -7.11 0.75
C VAL A 38 1.22 -8.13 0.95
N ALA A 39 1.49 -8.93 -0.07
CA ALA A 39 2.55 -9.94 -0.02
C ALA A 39 3.93 -9.31 0.13
N GLU A 40 4.19 -8.24 -0.61
CA GLU A 40 5.47 -7.53 -0.54
C GLU A 40 5.68 -6.85 0.81
N ILE A 41 4.63 -6.27 1.36
CA ILE A 41 4.70 -5.64 2.69
C ILE A 41 5.03 -6.68 3.75
N ASP A 42 4.39 -7.83 3.67
CA ASP A 42 4.67 -8.92 4.60
C ASP A 42 6.13 -9.39 4.48
N ASP A 43 6.59 -9.58 3.25
CA ASP A 43 7.93 -10.10 2.97
C ASP A 43 9.04 -9.11 3.33
N ARG A 44 8.87 -7.85 2.94
CA ARG A 44 9.93 -6.84 3.10
C ARG A 44 9.85 -6.07 4.41
N MET A 45 8.66 -5.89 4.95
CA MET A 45 8.47 -5.08 6.15
C MET A 45 8.06 -5.90 7.37
N GLY A 46 7.73 -7.17 7.17
CA GLY A 46 7.32 -8.05 8.26
C GLY A 46 5.97 -7.67 8.86
N VAL A 47 5.10 -7.02 8.09
CA VAL A 47 3.78 -6.59 8.55
C VAL A 47 2.71 -7.39 7.82
N SER A 48 1.87 -8.10 8.58
CA SER A 48 0.76 -8.86 8.01
C SER A 48 -0.50 -8.02 8.04
N ILE A 49 -1.08 -7.76 6.87
CA ILE A 49 -2.31 -6.98 6.75
C ILE A 49 -3.49 -7.94 6.79
N PRO A 50 -4.37 -7.85 7.81
CA PRO A 50 -5.51 -8.76 7.89
C PRO A 50 -6.55 -8.45 6.82
N PRO A 51 -7.36 -9.45 6.40
CA PRO A 51 -8.34 -9.25 5.33
C PRO A 51 -9.33 -8.13 5.57
N GLU A 52 -9.72 -7.89 6.81
CA GLU A 52 -10.67 -6.82 7.13
C GLU A 52 -10.12 -5.43 6.89
N GLU A 53 -8.80 -5.29 6.77
CA GLU A 53 -8.16 -4.01 6.47
C GLU A 53 -7.90 -3.81 4.99
N ILE A 54 -8.15 -4.83 4.17
CA ILE A 54 -7.93 -4.74 2.72
C ILE A 54 -9.16 -4.12 2.09
N ILE A 55 -9.28 -2.80 2.24
CA ILE A 55 -10.37 -2.00 1.70
C ILE A 55 -9.79 -0.86 0.88
N PRO A 56 -10.53 -0.35 -0.12
CA PRO A 56 -9.99 0.71 -1.01
C PRO A 56 -9.49 1.92 -0.26
N GLU A 57 -10.15 2.33 0.80
CA GLU A 57 -9.80 3.51 1.58
C GLU A 57 -8.38 3.42 2.15
N ASN A 58 -7.94 2.22 2.51
CA ASN A 58 -6.61 2.02 3.08
C ASN A 58 -5.52 1.96 2.01
N PHE A 59 -5.88 1.78 0.75
CA PHE A 59 -4.94 1.60 -0.35
C PHE A 59 -4.99 2.70 -1.39
N ASN A 60 -5.81 3.73 -1.18
CA ASN A 60 -5.97 4.82 -2.13
C ASN A 60 -4.79 5.78 -2.18
N SER A 61 -4.00 5.84 -1.12
CA SER A 61 -2.85 6.74 -1.08
C SER A 61 -1.71 6.12 -0.29
N TYR A 62 -0.51 6.60 -0.55
CA TYR A 62 0.66 6.24 0.22
C TYR A 62 0.45 6.60 1.70
N LYS A 63 -0.14 7.77 1.96
CA LYS A 63 -0.40 8.21 3.33
C LYS A 63 -1.33 7.26 4.06
N ALA A 64 -2.44 6.88 3.44
CA ALA A 64 -3.41 5.96 4.05
C ALA A 64 -2.78 4.61 4.35
N LEU A 65 -2.00 4.10 3.40
CA LEU A 65 -1.33 2.81 3.56
C LEU A 65 -0.26 2.88 4.64
N SER A 66 0.49 3.97 4.70
CA SER A 66 1.50 4.19 5.72
C SER A 66 0.88 4.22 7.12
N GLU A 67 -0.25 4.91 7.27
CA GLU A 67 -0.97 4.95 8.54
C GLU A 67 -1.49 3.57 8.95
N LEU A 68 -1.97 2.78 8.00
CA LEU A 68 -2.39 1.42 8.26
C LEU A 68 -1.24 0.58 8.80
N ILE A 69 -0.09 0.66 8.16
CA ILE A 69 1.08 -0.12 8.55
C ILE A 69 1.54 0.29 9.94
N GLU A 70 1.59 1.59 10.23
CA GLU A 70 1.96 2.07 11.56
C GLU A 70 1.02 1.55 12.63
N ARG A 71 -0.28 1.55 12.35
CA ARG A 71 -1.28 1.05 13.29
C ARG A 71 -1.08 -0.44 13.56
N LEU A 72 -0.80 -1.22 12.52
CA LEU A 72 -0.57 -2.66 12.65
C LEU A 72 0.71 -2.97 13.40
N GLU A 73 1.74 -2.16 13.22
CA GLU A 73 3.00 -2.35 13.94
C GLU A 73 2.86 -2.08 15.43
N ASP A 74 1.92 -1.23 15.81
CA ASP A 74 1.69 -0.86 17.21
C ASP A 74 0.80 -1.87 17.96
N GLU A 75 0.21 -2.80 17.25
CA GLU A 75 -0.65 -3.83 17.88
C GLU A 75 0.11 -4.96 18.53
#